data_2c23f58b60bf90c59c13d90668bf5d3a
#
_entry.id   2c23f58b60bf90c59c13d90668bf5d3a
#
_cell.length_a   1.000
_cell.length_b   1.000
_cell.length_c   1.000
_cell.angle_alpha   90.00
_cell.angle_beta   90.00
_cell.angle_gamma   90.00
#
_symmetry.space_group_name_H-M   'P 1'
#
loop_
_entity.id
_entity.type
_entity.pdbx_description
1 polymer ?
#
loop_
_entity_poly.entity_id
_entity_poly.type
_entity_poly.pdbx_seq_one_letter_code
_entity_poly.pdbx_strand_id
1 'polypeptide(L)'
;VALFGEKYGDVVSVVSTGESDAPFSRELCGGTHARNTADLGLFKIVSESSTGSNVRRIEAVTSLGALAWLDERNDALDAVAAELKCRPEDAAGRIADIKAGAREAEAKLKQALLGGSSDKIQTAMGAAIDCGAYKAVIARMDGLEAGELREAWDAIRDKANGGDVACFLATATPEGKVALLAAATDGAVKAGFGAGDVIRKVAEHVGGRGGGRPNMAQAGGKDASGIEAALQAAREMLA
;
A
#
# COMPACT_ATOMS: atom_id res chain seq x y z
N VAL A 1 -42.57 21.28 -17.00
CA VAL A 1 -42.94 21.01 -15.59
C VAL A 1 -42.25 22.05 -14.73
N ALA A 2 -43.03 22.93 -14.06
CA ALA A 2 -42.47 23.95 -13.16
C ALA A 2 -41.93 23.28 -11.90
N LEU A 3 -40.65 22.99 -11.86
CA LEU A 3 -39.96 22.36 -10.73
C LEU A 3 -39.63 23.34 -9.59
N PHE A 4 -39.81 24.67 -9.79
CA PHE A 4 -39.31 25.69 -8.84
C PHE A 4 -40.41 26.60 -8.25
N GLY A 5 -41.69 26.25 -8.37
CA GLY A 5 -42.79 27.01 -7.76
C GLY A 5 -42.98 28.43 -8.30
N GLU A 6 -42.47 28.75 -9.47
CA GLU A 6 -42.63 30.02 -10.13
C GLU A 6 -44.11 30.19 -10.59
N LYS A 7 -44.68 31.36 -10.29
CA LYS A 7 -45.98 31.74 -10.82
C LYS A 7 -45.78 32.26 -12.25
N TYR A 8 -46.33 31.54 -13.20
CA TYR A 8 -46.35 31.97 -14.61
C TYR A 8 -47.48 32.99 -14.80
N GLY A 9 -47.21 33.99 -15.64
CA GLY A 9 -48.26 34.89 -16.09
C GLY A 9 -49.18 34.23 -17.14
N ASP A 10 -50.19 35.00 -17.58
CA ASP A 10 -51.20 34.54 -18.58
C ASP A 10 -50.56 34.22 -19.96
N VAL A 11 -49.38 34.77 -20.22
CA VAL A 11 -48.57 34.53 -21.43
C VAL A 11 -47.21 34.00 -21.02
N VAL A 12 -46.82 32.89 -21.57
CA VAL A 12 -45.55 32.20 -21.26
C VAL A 12 -44.73 31.99 -22.52
N SER A 13 -43.40 32.08 -22.37
CA SER A 13 -42.48 31.71 -23.43
C SER A 13 -42.26 30.20 -23.45
N VAL A 14 -42.31 29.61 -24.62
CA VAL A 14 -42.06 28.20 -24.86
C VAL A 14 -40.82 28.07 -25.75
N VAL A 15 -39.82 27.35 -25.26
CA VAL A 15 -38.63 27.02 -26.04
C VAL A 15 -38.86 25.61 -26.63
N SER A 16 -38.77 25.50 -27.95
CA SER A 16 -38.83 24.23 -28.65
C SER A 16 -37.49 23.94 -29.31
N THR A 17 -37.02 22.72 -29.16
CA THR A 17 -35.80 22.21 -29.78
C THR A 17 -36.13 21.10 -30.74
N GLY A 18 -35.61 21.15 -31.96
CA GLY A 18 -35.92 20.22 -33.03
C GLY A 18 -36.77 20.85 -34.14
N GLU A 19 -37.43 20.03 -34.96
CA GLU A 19 -38.28 20.48 -36.05
C GLU A 19 -39.61 21.04 -35.53
N SER A 20 -40.18 22.00 -36.23
CA SER A 20 -41.37 22.75 -35.78
C SER A 20 -42.58 21.86 -35.55
N ASP A 21 -42.74 20.83 -36.37
CA ASP A 21 -43.87 19.87 -36.37
C ASP A 21 -43.58 18.61 -35.50
N ALA A 22 -42.31 18.33 -35.24
CA ALA A 22 -41.85 17.21 -34.40
C ALA A 22 -40.73 17.61 -33.45
N PRO A 23 -40.99 18.49 -32.47
CA PRO A 23 -39.94 18.96 -31.56
C PRO A 23 -39.45 17.84 -30.65
N PHE A 24 -38.14 17.75 -30.52
CA PHE A 24 -37.43 16.85 -29.59
C PHE A 24 -37.72 17.21 -28.13
N SER A 25 -37.77 18.51 -27.82
CA SER A 25 -38.12 19.04 -26.50
C SER A 25 -38.98 20.30 -26.65
N ARG A 26 -39.88 20.51 -25.70
CA ARG A 26 -40.70 21.71 -25.60
C ARG A 26 -40.91 22.06 -24.14
N GLU A 27 -40.26 23.15 -23.69
CA GLU A 27 -40.18 23.54 -22.29
C GLU A 27 -40.60 24.99 -22.10
N LEU A 28 -41.24 25.28 -20.96
CA LEU A 28 -41.51 26.66 -20.54
C LEU A 28 -40.20 27.27 -20.01
N CYS A 29 -39.76 28.35 -20.60
CA CYS A 29 -38.57 29.07 -20.13
C CYS A 29 -38.62 30.55 -20.52
N GLY A 30 -38.42 31.43 -19.53
CA GLY A 30 -38.33 32.88 -19.72
C GLY A 30 -36.89 33.40 -19.91
N GLY A 31 -35.91 32.52 -20.00
CA GLY A 31 -34.52 32.87 -20.17
C GLY A 31 -34.14 33.27 -21.59
N THR A 32 -32.93 33.78 -21.76
CA THR A 32 -32.31 34.08 -23.07
C THR A 32 -31.75 32.80 -23.67
N HIS A 33 -32.09 32.53 -24.91
CA HIS A 33 -31.69 31.30 -25.62
C HIS A 33 -30.93 31.62 -26.92
N ALA A 34 -30.00 30.74 -27.26
CA ALA A 34 -29.43 30.71 -28.59
C ALA A 34 -30.52 30.34 -29.61
N ARG A 35 -30.45 30.87 -30.80
CA ARG A 35 -31.45 30.60 -31.86
C ARG A 35 -31.24 29.26 -32.51
N ASN A 36 -29.98 28.79 -32.50
CA ASN A 36 -29.62 27.51 -33.07
C ASN A 36 -28.53 26.86 -32.17
N THR A 37 -28.58 25.56 -32.02
CA THR A 37 -27.54 24.82 -31.27
C THR A 37 -26.13 24.97 -31.87
N ALA A 38 -26.05 25.24 -33.19
CA ALA A 38 -24.77 25.56 -33.84
C ALA A 38 -24.12 26.84 -33.30
N ASP A 39 -24.91 27.79 -32.78
CA ASP A 39 -24.41 29.03 -32.17
C ASP A 39 -23.63 28.76 -30.88
N LEU A 40 -23.85 27.61 -30.25
CA LEU A 40 -23.12 27.17 -29.06
C LEU A 40 -21.69 26.70 -29.39
N GLY A 41 -21.43 26.39 -30.65
CA GLY A 41 -20.12 25.88 -31.10
C GLY A 41 -19.77 24.56 -30.41
N LEU A 42 -18.52 24.45 -29.96
CA LEU A 42 -18.08 23.26 -29.26
C LEU A 42 -18.80 23.11 -27.90
N PHE A 43 -19.25 21.91 -27.61
CA PHE A 43 -19.95 21.57 -26.36
C PHE A 43 -19.23 20.42 -25.67
N LYS A 44 -18.94 20.57 -24.37
CA LYS A 44 -18.31 19.51 -23.55
C LYS A 44 -18.93 19.42 -22.17
N ILE A 45 -19.40 18.23 -21.80
CA ILE A 45 -19.76 17.95 -20.41
C ILE A 45 -18.48 17.75 -19.62
N VAL A 46 -18.31 18.54 -18.56
CA VAL A 46 -17.14 18.54 -17.69
C VAL A 46 -17.34 17.74 -16.41
N SER A 47 -18.57 17.72 -15.89
CA SER A 47 -18.90 16.91 -14.72
C SER A 47 -20.35 16.47 -14.71
N GLU A 48 -20.62 15.37 -14.03
CA GLU A 48 -21.94 14.87 -13.69
C GLU A 48 -21.92 14.37 -12.25
N SER A 49 -22.85 14.86 -11.42
CA SER A 49 -22.95 14.51 -10.02
C SER A 49 -24.39 14.38 -9.54
N SER A 50 -24.60 13.69 -8.43
CA SER A 50 -25.90 13.62 -7.76
C SER A 50 -25.98 14.72 -6.70
N THR A 51 -27.06 15.50 -6.70
CA THR A 51 -27.30 16.56 -5.70
C THR A 51 -28.44 16.23 -4.74
N GLY A 52 -29.01 15.03 -4.82
CA GLY A 52 -30.11 14.56 -3.99
C GLY A 52 -30.81 13.35 -4.59
N SER A 53 -31.89 12.88 -3.96
CA SER A 53 -32.67 11.76 -4.47
C SER A 53 -33.26 12.09 -5.85
N ASN A 54 -32.79 11.38 -6.87
CA ASN A 54 -33.23 11.51 -8.27
C ASN A 54 -32.92 12.86 -8.95
N VAL A 55 -32.00 13.68 -8.40
CA VAL A 55 -31.55 14.93 -9.02
C VAL A 55 -30.12 14.82 -9.44
N ARG A 56 -29.84 15.02 -10.74
CA ARG A 56 -28.51 15.00 -11.34
C ARG A 56 -28.11 16.43 -11.72
N ARG A 57 -26.90 16.80 -11.37
CA ARG A 57 -26.26 18.03 -11.82
C ARG A 57 -25.30 17.71 -12.95
N ILE A 58 -25.46 18.38 -14.08
CA ILE A 58 -24.53 18.32 -15.20
C ILE A 58 -23.90 19.70 -15.33
N GLU A 59 -22.59 19.73 -15.41
CA GLU A 59 -21.84 20.94 -15.73
C GLU A 59 -21.24 20.78 -17.13
N ALA A 60 -21.39 21.81 -17.93
CA ALA A 60 -20.91 21.80 -19.30
C ALA A 60 -20.31 23.15 -19.66
N VAL A 61 -19.38 23.14 -20.59
CA VAL A 61 -18.78 24.35 -21.20
C VAL A 61 -19.03 24.34 -22.70
N THR A 62 -19.12 25.55 -23.26
CA THR A 62 -19.40 25.72 -24.69
C THR A 62 -18.42 26.70 -25.32
N SER A 63 -18.41 26.76 -26.66
CA SER A 63 -17.64 27.72 -27.45
C SER A 63 -16.17 27.78 -27.07
N LEU A 64 -15.62 28.98 -26.92
CA LEU A 64 -14.22 29.21 -26.54
C LEU A 64 -13.89 28.65 -25.14
N GLY A 65 -14.87 28.62 -24.24
CA GLY A 65 -14.68 27.97 -22.92
C GLY A 65 -14.44 26.48 -23.03
N ALA A 66 -15.10 25.80 -23.97
CA ALA A 66 -14.87 24.40 -24.22
C ALA A 66 -13.48 24.14 -24.87
N LEU A 67 -13.05 25.04 -25.74
CA LEU A 67 -11.72 24.97 -26.34
C LEU A 67 -10.64 25.16 -25.27
N ALA A 68 -10.73 26.21 -24.47
CA ALA A 68 -9.78 26.47 -23.37
C ALA A 68 -9.71 25.28 -22.40
N TRP A 69 -10.87 24.68 -22.07
CA TRP A 69 -10.92 23.49 -21.20
C TRP A 69 -10.21 22.27 -21.80
N LEU A 70 -10.27 22.10 -23.13
CA LEU A 70 -9.55 21.04 -23.83
C LEU A 70 -8.04 21.32 -23.88
N ASP A 71 -7.66 22.57 -24.16
CA ASP A 71 -6.26 23.00 -24.23
C ASP A 71 -5.55 22.76 -22.89
N GLU A 72 -6.15 23.15 -21.76
CA GLU A 72 -5.61 22.88 -20.43
C GLU A 72 -5.34 21.37 -20.18
N ARG A 73 -6.21 20.49 -20.71
CA ARG A 73 -6.06 19.05 -20.54
C ARG A 73 -4.99 18.47 -21.46
N ASN A 74 -4.90 19.00 -22.66
CA ASN A 74 -3.82 18.63 -23.57
C ASN A 74 -2.48 19.06 -22.99
N ASP A 75 -2.36 20.30 -22.50
CA ASP A 75 -1.13 20.78 -21.86
C ASP A 75 -0.73 19.91 -20.66
N ALA A 76 -1.70 19.51 -19.83
CA ALA A 76 -1.43 18.62 -18.70
C ALA A 76 -0.97 17.22 -19.16
N LEU A 77 -1.58 16.68 -20.22
CA LEU A 77 -1.17 15.39 -20.79
C LEU A 77 0.21 15.48 -21.43
N ASP A 78 0.49 16.56 -22.15
CA ASP A 78 1.80 16.82 -22.77
C ASP A 78 2.90 16.92 -21.69
N ALA A 79 2.62 17.59 -20.58
CA ALA A 79 3.54 17.65 -19.44
C ALA A 79 3.84 16.27 -18.85
N VAL A 80 2.82 15.44 -18.68
CA VAL A 80 2.98 14.04 -18.22
C VAL A 80 3.79 13.23 -19.24
N ALA A 81 3.50 13.36 -20.53
CA ALA A 81 4.20 12.66 -21.59
C ALA A 81 5.68 13.07 -21.68
N ALA A 82 5.96 14.37 -21.52
CA ALA A 82 7.32 14.89 -21.47
C ALA A 82 8.12 14.30 -20.29
N GLU A 83 7.54 14.24 -19.10
CA GLU A 83 8.18 13.61 -17.93
C GLU A 83 8.45 12.12 -18.14
N LEU A 84 7.52 11.42 -18.80
CA LEU A 84 7.66 10.02 -19.15
C LEU A 84 8.55 9.76 -20.39
N LYS A 85 8.97 10.81 -21.09
CA LYS A 85 9.75 10.78 -22.35
C LYS A 85 9.08 9.92 -23.42
N CYS A 86 7.78 10.11 -23.60
CA CYS A 86 6.97 9.41 -24.60
C CYS A 86 5.99 10.37 -25.28
N ARG A 87 5.23 9.89 -26.26
CA ARG A 87 4.14 10.67 -26.86
C ARG A 87 2.92 10.63 -25.93
N PRO A 88 2.02 11.64 -25.96
CA PRO A 88 0.83 11.70 -25.13
C PRO A 88 -0.04 10.43 -25.19
N GLU A 89 -0.25 9.88 -26.38
CA GLU A 89 -1.03 8.66 -26.60
C GLU A 89 -0.40 7.41 -25.97
N ASP A 90 0.91 7.40 -25.76
CA ASP A 90 1.65 6.28 -25.18
C ASP A 90 1.80 6.38 -23.64
N ALA A 91 1.41 7.51 -23.03
CA ALA A 91 1.64 7.79 -21.61
C ALA A 91 1.04 6.75 -20.68
N ALA A 92 -0.18 6.28 -20.96
CA ALA A 92 -0.84 5.26 -20.14
C ALA A 92 -0.09 3.91 -20.17
N GLY A 93 0.38 3.49 -21.36
CA GLY A 93 1.20 2.28 -21.52
C GLY A 93 2.52 2.41 -20.77
N ARG A 94 3.19 3.58 -20.90
CA ARG A 94 4.46 3.83 -20.22
C ARG A 94 4.35 3.78 -18.69
N ILE A 95 3.25 4.30 -18.13
CA ILE A 95 2.97 4.18 -16.70
C ILE A 95 2.78 2.72 -16.29
N ALA A 96 2.07 1.92 -17.11
CA ALA A 96 1.89 0.50 -16.83
C ALA A 96 3.23 -0.25 -16.80
N ASP A 97 4.13 0.02 -17.77
CA ASP A 97 5.46 -0.57 -17.83
C ASP A 97 6.32 -0.20 -16.61
N ILE A 98 6.30 1.08 -16.21
CA ILE A 98 7.03 1.53 -15.02
C ILE A 98 6.51 0.82 -13.76
N LYS A 99 5.18 0.69 -13.61
CA LYS A 99 4.59 -0.04 -12.48
C LYS A 99 4.95 -1.52 -12.48
N ALA A 100 4.99 -2.15 -13.64
CA ALA A 100 5.41 -3.55 -13.77
C ALA A 100 6.89 -3.72 -13.41
N GLY A 101 7.76 -2.84 -13.92
CA GLY A 101 9.19 -2.85 -13.61
C GLY A 101 9.48 -2.60 -12.13
N ALA A 102 8.74 -1.69 -11.49
CA ALA A 102 8.88 -1.46 -10.05
C ALA A 102 8.52 -2.71 -9.23
N ARG A 103 7.40 -3.39 -9.54
CA ARG A 103 7.00 -4.65 -8.88
C ARG A 103 8.04 -5.76 -9.08
N GLU A 104 8.60 -5.86 -10.29
CA GLU A 104 9.65 -6.85 -10.57
C GLU A 104 10.94 -6.55 -9.79
N ALA A 105 11.33 -5.28 -9.70
CA ALA A 105 12.49 -4.86 -8.91
C ALA A 105 12.28 -5.13 -7.42
N GLU A 106 11.10 -4.84 -6.87
CA GLU A 106 10.74 -5.17 -5.49
C GLU A 106 10.80 -6.69 -5.23
N ALA A 107 10.27 -7.49 -6.14
CA ALA A 107 10.30 -8.95 -6.01
C ALA A 107 11.74 -9.50 -6.06
N LYS A 108 12.58 -8.98 -6.97
CA LYS A 108 14.01 -9.35 -7.05
C LYS A 108 14.77 -8.94 -5.80
N LEU A 109 14.52 -7.75 -5.27
CA LEU A 109 15.12 -7.29 -4.02
C LEU A 109 14.72 -8.20 -2.86
N LYS A 110 13.43 -8.50 -2.74
CA LYS A 110 12.91 -9.44 -1.72
C LYS A 110 13.57 -10.82 -1.85
N GLN A 111 13.68 -11.35 -3.06
CA GLN A 111 14.32 -12.65 -3.31
C GLN A 111 15.82 -12.64 -2.96
N ALA A 112 16.53 -11.56 -3.29
CA ALA A 112 17.94 -11.41 -2.93
C ALA A 112 18.16 -11.32 -1.42
N LEU A 113 17.30 -10.61 -0.70
CA LEU A 113 17.32 -10.53 0.76
C LEU A 113 17.05 -11.90 1.40
N LEU A 114 16.06 -12.64 0.91
CA LEU A 114 15.75 -13.99 1.37
C LEU A 114 16.86 -15.00 1.02
N GLY A 115 17.48 -14.89 -0.15
CA GLY A 115 18.64 -15.71 -0.54
C GLY A 115 19.85 -15.50 0.37
N GLY A 116 20.19 -14.25 0.68
CA GLY A 116 21.20 -13.92 1.68
C GLY A 116 20.84 -14.39 3.10
N SER A 117 19.55 -14.50 3.40
CA SER A 117 19.06 -15.05 4.67
C SER A 117 19.25 -16.55 4.76
N SER A 118 19.15 -17.30 3.64
CA SER A 118 19.37 -18.76 3.64
C SER A 118 20.79 -19.12 4.07
N ASP A 119 21.79 -18.39 3.61
CA ASP A 119 23.19 -18.60 4.01
C ASP A 119 23.42 -18.17 5.47
N LYS A 120 22.80 -17.08 5.92
CA LYS A 120 22.82 -16.64 7.31
C LYS A 120 22.14 -17.65 8.24
N ILE A 121 20.99 -18.20 7.83
CA ILE A 121 20.31 -19.27 8.56
C ILE A 121 21.19 -20.51 8.64
N GLN A 122 21.81 -20.92 7.54
CA GLN A 122 22.69 -22.09 7.53
C GLN A 122 23.89 -21.91 8.49
N THR A 123 24.51 -20.74 8.45
CA THR A 123 25.62 -20.38 9.35
C THR A 123 25.15 -20.35 10.81
N ALA A 124 23.99 -19.73 11.08
CA ALA A 124 23.41 -19.65 12.42
C ALA A 124 23.02 -21.03 12.99
N MET A 125 22.49 -21.91 12.14
CA MET A 125 22.22 -23.30 12.55
C MET A 125 23.48 -24.11 12.85
N GLY A 126 24.56 -23.86 12.10
CA GLY A 126 25.88 -24.45 12.39
C GLY A 126 26.48 -23.97 13.72
N ALA A 127 26.11 -22.77 14.18
CA ALA A 127 26.52 -22.18 15.44
C ALA A 127 25.43 -22.29 16.55
N ALA A 128 24.43 -23.17 16.36
CA ALA A 128 23.36 -23.35 17.34
C ALA A 128 23.92 -23.86 18.69
N ILE A 129 23.38 -23.30 19.76
CA ILE A 129 23.72 -23.68 21.13
C ILE A 129 22.94 -24.96 21.47
N ASP A 130 23.63 -25.96 21.98
CA ASP A 130 22.99 -27.18 22.48
C ASP A 130 22.54 -26.97 23.93
N CYS A 131 21.22 -26.94 24.10
CA CYS A 131 20.58 -26.79 25.42
C CYS A 131 20.11 -28.14 25.98
N GLY A 132 20.65 -29.25 25.47
CA GLY A 132 20.31 -30.62 25.88
C GLY A 132 19.01 -31.14 25.24
N ALA A 133 17.86 -30.59 25.60
CA ALA A 133 16.57 -31.04 25.08
C ALA A 133 16.19 -30.38 23.73
N TYR A 134 16.83 -29.27 23.36
CA TYR A 134 16.61 -28.55 22.10
C TYR A 134 17.87 -27.79 21.68
N LYS A 135 17.91 -27.31 20.43
CA LYS A 135 18.98 -26.43 19.94
C LYS A 135 18.46 -25.00 19.84
N ALA A 136 19.26 -24.03 20.31
CA ALA A 136 18.94 -22.61 20.23
C ALA A 136 19.72 -21.92 19.10
N VAL A 137 19.04 -21.33 18.15
CA VAL A 137 19.59 -20.58 17.03
C VAL A 137 19.47 -19.08 17.30
N ILE A 138 20.60 -18.39 17.37
CA ILE A 138 20.63 -16.94 17.64
C ILE A 138 21.33 -16.25 16.47
N ALA A 139 20.62 -15.34 15.79
CA ALA A 139 21.14 -14.71 14.60
C ALA A 139 20.67 -13.26 14.41
N ARG A 140 21.57 -12.48 13.80
CA ARG A 140 21.28 -11.16 13.26
C ARG A 140 20.94 -11.27 11.78
N MET A 141 19.76 -10.73 11.40
CA MET A 141 19.17 -10.84 10.07
C MET A 141 18.89 -9.46 9.46
N ASP A 142 19.90 -8.59 9.44
CA ASP A 142 19.74 -7.21 8.95
C ASP A 142 19.15 -7.15 7.55
N GLY A 143 18.25 -6.18 7.36
CA GLY A 143 17.55 -5.93 6.11
C GLY A 143 16.21 -6.65 5.98
N LEU A 144 15.87 -7.53 6.93
CA LEU A 144 14.55 -8.18 6.95
C LEU A 144 13.52 -7.33 7.72
N GLU A 145 12.28 -7.33 7.27
CA GLU A 145 11.17 -6.79 8.03
C GLU A 145 10.67 -7.77 9.10
N ALA A 146 9.87 -7.25 10.05
CA ALA A 146 9.31 -8.08 11.14
C ALA A 146 8.51 -9.29 10.65
N GLY A 147 7.83 -9.18 9.49
CA GLY A 147 7.13 -10.30 8.86
C GLY A 147 8.08 -11.37 8.32
N GLU A 148 9.19 -10.95 7.74
CA GLU A 148 10.20 -11.83 7.14
C GLU A 148 11.01 -12.60 8.19
N LEU A 149 11.13 -12.10 9.42
CA LEU A 149 11.68 -12.87 10.54
C LEU A 149 10.85 -14.13 10.85
N ARG A 150 9.55 -14.11 10.61
CA ARG A 150 8.71 -15.30 10.76
C ARG A 150 8.99 -16.33 9.66
N GLU A 151 9.16 -15.87 8.42
CA GLU A 151 9.57 -16.74 7.30
C GLU A 151 10.95 -17.38 7.58
N ALA A 152 11.87 -16.61 8.18
CA ALA A 152 13.17 -17.13 8.61
C ALA A 152 13.04 -18.18 9.73
N TRP A 153 12.13 -17.99 10.68
CA TRP A 153 11.81 -19.00 11.69
C TRP A 153 11.25 -20.28 11.07
N ASP A 154 10.30 -20.17 10.16
CA ASP A 154 9.74 -21.34 9.49
C ASP A 154 10.83 -22.13 8.75
N ALA A 155 11.77 -21.45 8.09
CA ALA A 155 12.91 -22.08 7.43
C ALA A 155 13.88 -22.76 8.44
N ILE A 156 14.11 -22.19 9.61
CA ILE A 156 14.91 -22.81 10.69
C ILE A 156 14.24 -24.08 11.20
N ARG A 157 12.94 -24.00 11.47
CA ARG A 157 12.12 -25.13 11.94
C ARG A 157 12.12 -26.29 10.93
N ASP A 158 11.93 -25.98 9.66
CA ASP A 158 11.90 -26.99 8.59
C ASP A 158 13.29 -27.67 8.42
N LYS A 159 14.37 -26.88 8.51
CA LYS A 159 15.74 -27.42 8.47
C LYS A 159 16.13 -28.24 9.71
N ALA A 160 15.45 -28.08 10.83
CA ALA A 160 15.66 -28.89 12.02
C ALA A 160 15.17 -30.34 11.88
N ASN A 161 14.49 -30.69 10.77
CA ASN A 161 14.08 -32.06 10.41
C ASN A 161 13.36 -32.81 11.54
N GLY A 162 12.44 -32.12 12.24
CA GLY A 162 11.67 -32.69 13.35
C GLY A 162 12.41 -32.71 14.70
N GLY A 163 13.61 -32.19 14.78
CA GLY A 163 14.30 -31.93 16.07
C GLY A 163 13.70 -30.71 16.77
N ASP A 164 13.79 -30.67 18.10
CA ASP A 164 13.34 -29.51 18.86
C ASP A 164 14.33 -28.36 18.72
N VAL A 165 13.79 -27.19 18.36
CA VAL A 165 14.59 -25.99 18.11
C VAL A 165 13.87 -24.74 18.65
N ALA A 166 14.67 -23.81 19.15
CA ALA A 166 14.24 -22.46 19.47
C ALA A 166 15.10 -21.45 18.70
N CYS A 167 14.61 -20.26 18.47
CA CYS A 167 15.39 -19.20 17.89
C CYS A 167 15.19 -17.85 18.59
N PHE A 168 16.23 -17.02 18.50
CA PHE A 168 16.16 -15.58 18.72
C PHE A 168 16.76 -14.87 17.50
N LEU A 169 15.94 -14.13 16.78
CA LEU A 169 16.32 -13.40 15.57
C LEU A 169 16.14 -11.91 15.80
N ALA A 170 17.13 -11.13 15.38
CA ALA A 170 17.11 -9.67 15.44
C ALA A 170 17.42 -9.07 14.07
N THR A 171 16.76 -7.99 13.71
CA THR A 171 17.00 -7.25 12.47
C THR A 171 16.96 -5.76 12.71
N ALA A 172 17.73 -5.02 11.89
CA ALA A 172 17.58 -3.58 11.72
C ALA A 172 17.28 -3.27 10.26
N THR A 173 16.29 -2.41 10.02
CA THR A 173 16.02 -1.88 8.67
C THR A 173 16.97 -0.69 8.39
N PRO A 174 17.17 -0.30 7.11
CA PRO A 174 17.94 0.88 6.76
C PRO A 174 17.46 2.18 7.42
N GLU A 175 16.17 2.25 7.76
CA GLU A 175 15.56 3.39 8.47
C GLU A 175 15.79 3.35 9.98
N GLY A 176 16.57 2.38 10.48
CA GLY A 176 16.93 2.26 11.90
C GLY A 176 15.84 1.62 12.78
N LYS A 177 14.76 1.06 12.19
CA LYS A 177 13.78 0.30 12.95
C LYS A 177 14.34 -1.08 13.30
N VAL A 178 14.16 -1.49 14.55
CA VAL A 178 14.57 -2.81 15.03
C VAL A 178 13.36 -3.71 15.18
N ALA A 179 13.47 -4.96 14.75
CA ALA A 179 12.51 -6.01 15.06
C ALA A 179 13.23 -7.22 15.67
N LEU A 180 12.61 -7.79 16.71
CA LEU A 180 13.06 -8.97 17.43
C LEU A 180 11.99 -10.05 17.35
N LEU A 181 12.41 -11.29 17.14
CA LEU A 181 11.57 -12.48 17.17
C LEU A 181 12.22 -13.56 18.03
N ALA A 182 11.48 -14.09 18.99
CA ALA A 182 11.79 -15.36 19.63
C ALA A 182 10.72 -16.37 19.29
N ALA A 183 11.10 -17.58 18.91
CA ALA A 183 10.15 -18.65 18.58
C ALA A 183 10.73 -20.02 18.91
N ALA A 184 9.87 -21.01 19.15
CA ALA A 184 10.27 -22.35 19.50
C ALA A 184 9.25 -23.40 19.08
N THR A 185 9.72 -24.63 18.88
CA THR A 185 8.86 -25.82 18.75
C THR A 185 8.22 -26.17 20.08
N ASP A 186 7.14 -26.94 20.03
CA ASP A 186 6.42 -27.36 21.23
C ASP A 186 7.29 -28.16 22.21
N GLY A 187 8.23 -28.96 21.70
CA GLY A 187 9.18 -29.70 22.53
C GLY A 187 10.15 -28.79 23.27
N ALA A 188 10.69 -27.74 22.61
CA ALA A 188 11.55 -26.75 23.25
C ALA A 188 10.78 -25.95 24.32
N VAL A 189 9.51 -25.62 24.08
CA VAL A 189 8.64 -24.97 25.09
C VAL A 189 8.44 -25.89 26.31
N LYS A 190 8.15 -27.16 26.09
CA LYS A 190 8.01 -28.15 27.18
C LYS A 190 9.32 -28.34 27.96
N ALA A 191 10.47 -28.15 27.31
CA ALA A 191 11.77 -28.20 27.92
C ALA A 191 12.17 -26.90 28.66
N GLY A 192 11.28 -25.90 28.71
CA GLY A 192 11.44 -24.69 29.51
C GLY A 192 11.75 -23.43 28.71
N PHE A 193 11.82 -23.47 27.37
CA PHE A 193 11.98 -22.25 26.58
C PHE A 193 10.72 -21.38 26.63
N GLY A 194 10.89 -20.10 26.93
CA GLY A 194 9.80 -19.12 26.96
C GLY A 194 10.08 -17.93 26.06
N ALA A 195 9.54 -17.91 24.82
CA ALA A 195 9.75 -16.81 23.88
C ALA A 195 9.35 -15.46 24.47
N GLY A 196 8.24 -15.40 25.22
CA GLY A 196 7.79 -14.18 25.87
C GLY A 196 8.75 -13.64 26.93
N ASP A 197 9.44 -14.51 27.65
CA ASP A 197 10.39 -14.12 28.70
C ASP A 197 11.71 -13.64 28.08
N VAL A 198 12.19 -14.35 27.04
CA VAL A 198 13.35 -13.91 26.24
C VAL A 198 13.09 -12.51 25.68
N ILE A 199 12.01 -12.31 24.95
CA ILE A 199 11.68 -11.02 24.33
C ILE A 199 11.55 -9.91 25.37
N ARG A 200 10.91 -10.15 26.49
CA ARG A 200 10.72 -9.13 27.56
C ARG A 200 12.06 -8.63 28.09
N LYS A 201 13.03 -9.52 28.26
CA LYS A 201 14.37 -9.18 28.76
C LYS A 201 15.23 -8.46 27.71
N VAL A 202 15.23 -8.97 26.47
CA VAL A 202 16.13 -8.46 25.44
C VAL A 202 15.62 -7.18 24.76
N ALA A 203 14.31 -6.92 24.78
CA ALA A 203 13.73 -5.74 24.13
C ALA A 203 14.19 -4.41 24.77
N GLU A 204 14.58 -4.43 26.04
CA GLU A 204 15.09 -3.24 26.74
C GLU A 204 16.37 -2.73 26.11
N HIS A 205 17.24 -3.62 25.61
CA HIS A 205 18.52 -3.26 24.98
C HIS A 205 18.35 -2.45 23.68
N VAL A 206 17.22 -2.60 23.00
CA VAL A 206 16.91 -1.90 21.74
C VAL A 206 15.92 -0.74 21.93
N GLY A 207 15.70 -0.31 23.18
CA GLY A 207 14.75 0.76 23.51
C GLY A 207 13.31 0.39 23.15
N GLY A 208 12.99 -0.91 23.19
CA GLY A 208 11.73 -1.48 22.78
C GLY A 208 10.91 -2.09 23.90
N ARG A 209 9.71 -2.52 23.56
CA ARG A 209 8.85 -3.35 24.41
C ARG A 209 8.22 -4.43 23.56
N GLY A 210 8.03 -5.59 24.13
CA GLY A 210 7.43 -6.70 23.42
C GLY A 210 6.94 -7.79 24.35
N GLY A 211 6.45 -8.84 23.78
CA GLY A 211 5.94 -10.00 24.47
C GLY A 211 5.20 -10.92 23.50
N GLY A 212 4.64 -11.97 24.02
CA GLY A 212 3.92 -12.96 23.22
C GLY A 212 3.64 -14.22 24.01
N ARG A 213 3.34 -15.26 23.29
CA ARG A 213 3.09 -16.60 23.83
C ARG A 213 4.42 -17.32 24.09
N PRO A 214 4.44 -18.40 24.90
CA PRO A 214 5.66 -19.16 25.15
C PRO A 214 6.34 -19.71 23.89
N ASN A 215 5.58 -20.02 22.84
CA ASN A 215 6.09 -20.56 21.58
C ASN A 215 6.48 -19.48 20.56
N MET A 216 6.00 -18.23 20.71
CA MET A 216 6.36 -17.13 19.81
C MET A 216 6.10 -15.77 20.45
N ALA A 217 7.09 -14.89 20.40
CA ALA A 217 6.99 -13.52 20.88
C ALA A 217 7.78 -12.57 19.99
N GLN A 218 7.37 -11.33 19.94
CA GLN A 218 7.99 -10.28 19.12
C GLN A 218 8.13 -8.97 19.89
N ALA A 219 9.13 -8.18 19.51
CA ALA A 219 9.28 -6.80 19.96
C ALA A 219 9.75 -5.92 18.82
N GLY A 220 9.40 -4.64 18.89
CA GLY A 220 10.01 -3.59 18.09
C GLY A 220 10.92 -2.72 18.94
N GLY A 221 11.96 -2.13 18.33
CA GLY A 221 12.86 -1.18 18.98
C GLY A 221 13.21 -0.02 18.06
N LYS A 222 13.87 0.99 18.64
CA LYS A 222 14.30 2.21 17.94
C LYS A 222 15.81 2.39 17.97
N ASP A 223 16.53 1.54 18.69
CA ASP A 223 17.97 1.60 18.86
C ASP A 223 18.65 0.36 18.26
N ALA A 224 19.12 0.51 17.03
CA ALA A 224 19.83 -0.56 16.32
C ALA A 224 21.22 -0.86 16.93
N SER A 225 21.82 0.08 17.69
CA SER A 225 23.10 -0.14 18.35
C SER A 225 23.02 -1.16 19.49
N GLY A 226 21.83 -1.34 20.07
CA GLY A 226 21.57 -2.30 21.14
C GLY A 226 21.39 -3.74 20.69
N ILE A 227 21.35 -4.04 19.37
CA ILE A 227 21.09 -5.39 18.85
C ILE A 227 22.13 -6.41 19.33
N GLU A 228 23.41 -6.04 19.32
CA GLU A 228 24.48 -6.96 19.77
C GLU A 228 24.35 -7.30 21.26
N ALA A 229 23.98 -6.32 22.09
CA ALA A 229 23.67 -6.56 23.50
C ALA A 229 22.44 -7.46 23.69
N ALA A 230 21.41 -7.28 22.88
CA ALA A 230 20.23 -8.14 22.88
C ALA A 230 20.55 -9.59 22.48
N LEU A 231 21.40 -9.79 21.44
CA LEU A 231 21.87 -11.11 21.02
C LEU A 231 22.70 -11.77 22.10
N GLN A 232 23.59 -11.02 22.75
CA GLN A 232 24.42 -11.53 23.86
C GLN A 232 23.55 -11.93 25.06
N ALA A 233 22.61 -11.08 25.47
CA ALA A 233 21.66 -11.38 26.55
C ALA A 233 20.83 -12.63 26.24
N ALA A 234 20.40 -12.82 25.00
CA ALA A 234 19.72 -14.03 24.57
C ALA A 234 20.62 -15.27 24.69
N ARG A 235 21.91 -15.17 24.34
CA ARG A 235 22.85 -16.28 24.51
C ARG A 235 23.04 -16.68 25.97
N GLU A 236 23.19 -15.71 26.87
CA GLU A 236 23.33 -15.95 28.30
C GLU A 236 22.10 -16.57 28.96
N MET A 237 20.91 -16.32 28.38
CA MET A 237 19.66 -16.92 28.86
C MET A 237 19.45 -18.35 28.38
N LEU A 238 20.08 -18.75 27.28
CA LEU A 238 19.86 -20.02 26.60
C LEU A 238 21.04 -20.99 26.71
N ALA A 239 22.18 -20.53 27.22
CA ALA A 239 23.35 -21.36 27.56
C ALA A 239 23.20 -21.91 28.97
#